data_c5ca19620c07ecbefd6a280f7514a36d
#
_entry.id   c5ca19620c07ecbefd6a280f7514a36d
#
_cell.length_a   1.000
_cell.length_b   1.000
_cell.length_c   1.000
_cell.angle_alpha   90.00
_cell.angle_beta   90.00
_cell.angle_gamma   90.00
#
_symmetry.space_group_name_H-M   'P 1'
#
loop_
_entity.id
_entity.type
_entity.pdbx_description
1 polymer ?
#
loop_
_entity_poly.entity_id
_entity_poly.type
_entity_poly.pdbx_seq_one_letter_code
_entity_poly.pdbx_strand_id
1 'polypeptide(L)'
;ALAAIEAHTSAHPGSEVPLVVIMDVEMPVMDGISTATALKERGSAARVLMVTTFGRPGYVQRALDAGALGFVVKDAPAAQLLDAIRRTSQGLRVVDPALAVDALTKGQSPLSAREVEVLRAFESGGTVEDVASELMLSAGTVRNYVSSAMDKTHAHTRAEALKVATENGWL
;
A
#
# COMPACT_ATOMS: atom_id res chain seq x y z
N ALA A 1 -7.82 4.23 12.46
CA ALA A 1 -7.42 5.43 11.69
C ALA A 1 -8.62 6.06 10.99
N LEU A 2 -9.34 5.33 10.11
CA LEU A 2 -10.42 5.88 9.27
C LEU A 2 -11.50 6.63 10.08
N ALA A 3 -12.08 6.00 11.11
CA ALA A 3 -13.11 6.62 11.94
C ALA A 3 -12.66 7.93 12.64
N ALA A 4 -11.38 8.04 13.03
CA ALA A 4 -10.85 9.25 13.64
C ALA A 4 -10.73 10.41 12.63
N ILE A 5 -10.36 10.10 11.38
CA ILE A 5 -10.26 11.08 10.30
C ILE A 5 -11.66 11.59 9.94
N GLU A 6 -12.63 10.70 9.82
CA GLU A 6 -14.03 11.04 9.54
C GLU A 6 -14.65 11.88 10.65
N ALA A 7 -14.42 11.52 11.91
CA ALA A 7 -14.89 12.28 13.06
C ALA A 7 -14.30 13.70 13.07
N HIS A 8 -13.00 13.84 12.77
CA HIS A 8 -12.36 15.16 12.67
C HIS A 8 -12.95 16.01 11.55
N THR A 9 -13.11 15.42 10.36
CA THR A 9 -13.70 16.10 9.20
C THR A 9 -15.14 16.54 9.48
N SER A 10 -15.93 15.70 10.13
CA SER A 10 -17.31 15.99 10.52
C SER A 10 -17.42 17.08 11.59
N ALA A 11 -16.45 17.17 12.49
CA ALA A 11 -16.40 18.17 13.55
C ALA A 11 -16.00 19.57 13.04
N HIS A 12 -15.39 19.66 11.86
CA HIS A 12 -14.88 20.91 11.28
C HIS A 12 -15.41 21.13 9.85
N PRO A 13 -16.75 21.19 9.66
CA PRO A 13 -17.33 21.40 8.35
C PRO A 13 -16.99 22.82 7.86
N GLY A 14 -16.49 22.93 6.64
CA GLY A 14 -16.15 24.22 6.03
C GLY A 14 -14.82 24.84 6.49
N SER A 15 -13.96 24.07 7.17
CA SER A 15 -12.60 24.54 7.50
C SER A 15 -11.83 24.85 6.21
N GLU A 16 -11.32 26.08 6.10
CA GLU A 16 -10.43 26.50 5.00
C GLU A 16 -9.05 25.83 5.09
N VAL A 17 -8.69 25.33 6.29
CA VAL A 17 -7.41 24.65 6.52
C VAL A 17 -7.57 23.17 6.18
N PRO A 18 -6.83 22.65 5.20
CA PRO A 18 -6.93 21.25 4.81
C PRO A 18 -6.37 20.34 5.92
N LEU A 19 -7.10 19.29 6.23
CA LEU A 19 -6.60 18.22 7.11
C LEU A 19 -5.48 17.46 6.41
N VAL A 20 -4.26 17.52 6.96
CA VAL A 20 -3.15 16.66 6.55
C VAL A 20 -3.08 15.45 7.47
N VAL A 21 -3.18 14.27 6.90
CA VAL A 21 -3.08 12.99 7.63
C VAL A 21 -1.70 12.40 7.37
N ILE A 22 -0.90 12.29 8.40
CA ILE A 22 0.36 11.54 8.38
C ILE A 22 0.04 10.10 8.73
N MET A 23 0.30 9.18 7.81
CA MET A 23 -0.16 7.80 7.91
C MET A 23 0.99 6.82 7.64
N ASP A 24 1.16 5.88 8.57
CA ASP A 24 2.08 4.76 8.33
C ASP A 24 1.48 3.80 7.29
N VAL A 25 2.33 3.19 6.48
CA VAL A 25 1.92 2.12 5.56
C VAL A 25 1.56 0.87 6.36
N GLU A 26 2.41 0.47 7.30
CA GLU A 26 2.23 -0.77 8.07
C GLU A 26 1.48 -0.48 9.38
N MET A 27 0.16 -0.68 9.36
CA MET A 27 -0.70 -0.54 10.55
C MET A 27 -1.49 -1.83 10.81
N PRO A 28 -1.77 -2.17 12.10
CA PRO A 28 -2.59 -3.33 12.42
C PRO A 28 -4.04 -3.12 11.98
N VAL A 29 -4.73 -4.22 11.68
CA VAL A 29 -6.14 -4.31 11.27
C VAL A 29 -6.40 -3.81 9.85
N MET A 30 -5.99 -2.59 9.52
CA MET A 30 -6.10 -1.99 8.19
C MET A 30 -4.85 -1.17 7.91
N ASP A 31 -4.13 -1.52 6.87
CA ASP A 31 -2.91 -0.80 6.45
C ASP A 31 -3.20 0.62 5.94
N GLY A 32 -2.15 1.44 5.85
CA GLY A 32 -2.29 2.83 5.46
C GLY A 32 -2.77 3.01 4.01
N ILE A 33 -2.35 2.14 3.10
CA ILE A 33 -2.74 2.21 1.68
C ILE A 33 -4.23 1.90 1.54
N SER A 34 -4.71 0.84 2.20
CA SER A 34 -6.13 0.49 2.26
C SER A 34 -6.96 1.60 2.91
N THR A 35 -6.43 2.24 3.98
CA THR A 35 -7.08 3.39 4.62
C THR A 35 -7.18 4.59 3.67
N ALA A 36 -6.12 4.91 2.92
CA ALA A 36 -6.13 6.00 1.94
C ALA A 36 -7.09 5.72 0.79
N THR A 37 -7.15 4.48 0.30
CA THR A 37 -8.13 4.06 -0.72
C THR A 37 -9.54 4.29 -0.24
N ALA A 38 -9.88 3.87 0.99
CA ALA A 38 -11.20 4.07 1.56
C ALA A 38 -11.55 5.56 1.75
N LEU A 39 -10.58 6.40 2.12
CA LEU A 39 -10.78 7.86 2.19
C LEU A 39 -11.10 8.47 0.82
N LYS A 40 -10.35 8.05 -0.21
CA LYS A 40 -10.56 8.48 -1.59
C LYS A 40 -11.94 8.06 -2.12
N GLU A 41 -12.33 6.81 -1.91
CA GLU A 41 -13.64 6.28 -2.33
C GLU A 41 -14.82 7.00 -1.67
N ARG A 42 -14.63 7.46 -0.43
CA ARG A 42 -15.63 8.25 0.32
C ARG A 42 -15.59 9.75 0.01
N GLY A 43 -14.76 10.19 -0.93
CA GLY A 43 -14.64 11.59 -1.31
C GLY A 43 -14.08 12.48 -0.20
N SER A 44 -13.27 11.94 0.72
CA SER A 44 -12.66 12.71 1.80
C SER A 44 -11.71 13.79 1.25
N ALA A 45 -11.83 15.02 1.77
CA ALA A 45 -10.92 16.12 1.47
C ALA A 45 -9.57 16.03 2.21
N ALA A 46 -9.36 15.02 3.03
CA ALA A 46 -8.11 14.81 3.76
C ALA A 46 -6.94 14.57 2.79
N ARG A 47 -5.82 15.24 3.05
CA ARG A 47 -4.60 15.13 2.28
C ARG A 47 -3.66 14.14 2.97
N VAL A 48 -3.42 13.00 2.34
CA VAL A 48 -2.63 11.91 2.95
C VAL A 48 -1.17 12.04 2.57
N LEU A 49 -0.30 12.04 3.58
CA LEU A 49 1.15 11.87 3.50
C LEU A 49 1.51 10.53 4.12
N MET A 50 1.97 9.59 3.30
CA MET A 50 2.47 8.30 3.80
C MET A 50 3.85 8.46 4.40
N VAL A 51 4.05 7.87 5.57
CA VAL A 51 5.35 7.82 6.26
C VAL A 51 5.62 6.37 6.64
N THR A 52 6.71 5.80 6.18
CA THR A 52 7.02 4.38 6.38
C THR A 52 8.47 4.14 6.77
N THR A 53 8.73 3.03 7.42
CA THR A 53 10.10 2.59 7.73
C THR A 53 10.83 2.12 6.47
N PHE A 54 10.10 1.54 5.50
CA PHE A 54 10.69 0.95 4.30
C PHE A 54 10.08 1.56 3.03
N GLY A 55 10.92 2.22 2.23
CA GLY A 55 10.53 2.80 0.93
C GLY A 55 10.45 1.75 -0.18
N ARG A 56 9.63 0.69 -0.02
CA ARG A 56 9.47 -0.35 -1.06
C ARG A 56 8.84 0.25 -2.31
N PRO A 57 9.37 -0.02 -3.52
CA PRO A 57 8.89 0.58 -4.77
C PRO A 57 7.39 0.41 -5.01
N GLY A 58 6.86 -0.78 -4.76
CA GLY A 58 5.42 -1.08 -4.89
C GLY A 58 4.54 -0.31 -3.90
N TYR A 59 5.03 0.00 -2.71
CA TYR A 59 4.28 0.83 -1.75
C TYR A 59 4.12 2.26 -2.24
N VAL A 60 5.16 2.84 -2.85
CA VAL A 60 5.09 4.21 -3.40
C VAL A 60 4.00 4.29 -4.48
N GLN A 61 4.04 3.38 -5.45
CA GLN A 61 3.05 3.35 -6.54
C GLN A 61 1.63 3.15 -5.99
N ARG A 62 1.42 2.14 -5.15
CA ARG A 62 0.11 1.85 -4.55
C ARG A 62 -0.42 3.02 -3.70
N ALA A 63 0.45 3.69 -2.94
CA ALA A 63 0.07 4.85 -2.15
C ALA A 63 -0.40 6.01 -3.02
N LEU A 64 0.30 6.29 -4.12
CA LEU A 64 -0.09 7.34 -5.07
C LEU A 64 -1.41 6.99 -5.78
N ASP A 65 -1.60 5.75 -6.17
CA ASP A 65 -2.85 5.25 -6.78
C ASP A 65 -4.03 5.32 -5.80
N ALA A 66 -3.77 5.05 -4.51
CA ALA A 66 -4.73 5.22 -3.42
C ALA A 66 -5.07 6.70 -3.12
N GLY A 67 -4.41 7.66 -3.77
CA GLY A 67 -4.68 9.09 -3.64
C GLY A 67 -3.81 9.81 -2.61
N ALA A 68 -2.76 9.16 -2.06
CA ALA A 68 -1.78 9.87 -1.24
C ALA A 68 -1.08 10.96 -2.07
N LEU A 69 -0.88 12.12 -1.46
CA LEU A 69 -0.15 13.23 -2.08
C LEU A 69 1.35 13.15 -1.83
N GLY A 70 1.79 12.40 -0.80
CA GLY A 70 3.19 12.27 -0.50
C GLY A 70 3.57 10.90 0.06
N PHE A 71 4.87 10.59 -0.07
CA PHE A 71 5.47 9.39 0.47
C PHE A 71 6.88 9.70 0.95
N VAL A 72 7.15 9.50 2.23
CA VAL A 72 8.42 9.81 2.91
C VAL A 72 8.82 8.63 3.79
N VAL A 73 10.11 8.36 3.91
CA VAL A 73 10.64 7.37 4.86
C VAL A 73 10.81 7.99 6.26
N LYS A 74 10.63 7.18 7.32
CA LYS A 74 10.70 7.63 8.72
C LYS A 74 12.10 8.08 9.16
N ASP A 75 13.14 7.62 8.49
CA ASP A 75 14.53 7.99 8.74
C ASP A 75 14.96 9.27 8.01
N ALA A 76 14.05 9.89 7.24
CA ALA A 76 14.31 11.17 6.61
C ALA A 76 14.58 12.28 7.66
N PRO A 77 15.47 13.25 7.36
CA PRO A 77 15.69 14.38 8.26
C PRO A 77 14.39 15.11 8.60
N ALA A 78 14.23 15.56 9.84
CA ALA A 78 13.02 16.24 10.30
C ALA A 78 12.64 17.45 9.42
N ALA A 79 13.63 18.18 8.90
CA ALA A 79 13.39 19.29 7.97
C ALA A 79 12.70 18.84 6.67
N GLN A 80 13.06 17.67 6.14
CA GLN A 80 12.43 17.09 4.95
C GLN A 80 10.99 16.66 5.24
N LEU A 81 10.73 16.06 6.40
CA LEU A 81 9.38 15.69 6.80
C LEU A 81 8.49 16.94 6.97
N LEU A 82 9.00 18.00 7.60
CA LEU A 82 8.27 19.27 7.75
C LEU A 82 7.97 19.92 6.39
N ASP A 83 8.93 19.90 5.45
CA ASP A 83 8.70 20.40 4.10
C ASP A 83 7.63 19.56 3.38
N ALA A 84 7.70 18.23 3.50
CA ALA A 84 6.71 17.33 2.94
C ALA A 84 5.31 17.62 3.47
N ILE A 85 5.14 17.85 4.78
CA ILE A 85 3.85 18.21 5.39
C ILE A 85 3.33 19.54 4.82
N ARG A 86 4.18 20.58 4.73
CA ARG A 86 3.80 21.89 4.18
C ARG A 86 3.36 21.78 2.73
N ARG A 87 4.11 21.07 1.91
CA ARG A 87 3.77 20.88 0.49
C ARG A 87 2.50 20.05 0.32
N THR A 88 2.32 19.00 1.13
CA THR A 88 1.08 18.21 1.16
C THR A 88 -0.10 19.08 1.59
N SER A 89 0.07 19.99 2.57
CA SER A 89 -0.98 20.95 2.98
C SER A 89 -1.33 21.96 1.90
N GLN A 90 -0.52 22.11 0.88
CA GLN A 90 -0.78 22.94 -0.31
C GLN A 90 -1.38 22.12 -1.48
N GLY A 91 -1.55 20.80 -1.30
CA GLY A 91 -2.03 19.89 -2.35
C GLY A 91 -0.95 19.46 -3.34
N LEU A 92 0.31 19.75 -3.05
CA LEU A 92 1.43 19.37 -3.90
C LEU A 92 1.83 17.90 -3.64
N ARG A 93 2.27 17.21 -4.69
CA ARG A 93 2.85 15.87 -4.57
C ARG A 93 4.27 15.93 -4.05
N VAL A 94 4.60 15.03 -3.11
CA VAL A 94 5.92 14.96 -2.47
C VAL A 94 6.37 13.50 -2.41
N VAL A 95 7.35 13.15 -3.25
CA VAL A 95 8.00 11.83 -3.21
C VAL A 95 9.50 12.09 -3.27
N ASP A 96 10.26 11.36 -2.46
CA ASP A 96 11.72 11.39 -2.56
C ASP A 96 12.14 10.98 -3.97
N PRO A 97 13.07 11.72 -4.64
CA PRO A 97 13.47 11.42 -6.01
C PRO A 97 14.02 10.00 -6.21
N ALA A 98 14.76 9.46 -5.24
CA ALA A 98 15.29 8.09 -5.34
C ALA A 98 14.17 7.07 -5.29
N LEU A 99 13.19 7.26 -4.39
CA LEU A 99 11.99 6.40 -4.31
C LEU A 99 11.11 6.52 -5.56
N ALA A 100 11.01 7.72 -6.13
CA ALA A 100 10.27 7.93 -7.37
C ALA A 100 10.88 7.15 -8.55
N VAL A 101 12.21 7.18 -8.69
CA VAL A 101 12.93 6.40 -9.71
C VAL A 101 12.73 4.89 -9.50
N ASP A 102 12.90 4.41 -8.26
CA ASP A 102 12.68 3.00 -7.93
C ASP A 102 11.23 2.56 -8.19
N ALA A 103 10.25 3.40 -7.86
CA ALA A 103 8.85 3.12 -8.13
C ALA A 103 8.55 3.03 -9.64
N LEU A 104 9.18 3.89 -10.46
CA LEU A 104 9.00 3.85 -11.92
C LEU A 104 9.67 2.63 -12.56
N THR A 105 10.77 2.14 -12.00
CA THR A 105 11.55 1.03 -12.59
C THR A 105 11.15 -0.34 -12.05
N LYS A 106 10.73 -0.43 -10.79
CA LYS A 106 10.48 -1.68 -10.07
C LYS A 106 9.09 -1.73 -9.41
N GLY A 107 8.36 -0.63 -9.38
CA GLY A 107 7.14 -0.48 -8.55
C GLY A 107 5.90 -1.18 -9.10
N GLN A 108 5.82 -1.43 -10.40
CA GLN A 108 4.69 -2.12 -10.98
C GLN A 108 4.73 -3.62 -10.65
N SER A 109 3.69 -4.09 -9.97
CA SER A 109 3.53 -5.51 -9.71
C SER A 109 3.29 -6.27 -11.02
N PRO A 110 4.05 -7.33 -11.33
CA PRO A 110 3.75 -8.21 -12.45
C PRO A 110 2.55 -9.13 -12.13
N LEU A 111 2.14 -9.17 -10.85
CA LEU A 111 1.06 -10.04 -10.37
C LEU A 111 -0.30 -9.41 -10.66
N SER A 112 -1.24 -10.24 -11.07
CA SER A 112 -2.65 -9.87 -11.12
C SER A 112 -3.25 -9.76 -9.72
N ALA A 113 -4.41 -9.09 -9.58
CA ALA A 113 -5.13 -8.97 -8.32
C ALA A 113 -5.45 -10.34 -7.69
N ARG A 114 -5.78 -11.34 -8.49
CA ARG A 114 -6.06 -12.72 -8.02
C ARG A 114 -4.81 -13.46 -7.56
N GLU A 115 -3.67 -13.25 -8.21
CA GLU A 115 -2.40 -13.82 -7.77
C GLU A 115 -1.94 -13.20 -6.43
N VAL A 116 -2.12 -11.89 -6.28
CA VAL A 116 -1.87 -11.18 -5.02
C VAL A 116 -2.76 -11.73 -3.90
N GLU A 117 -4.06 -11.88 -4.15
CA GLU A 117 -5.04 -12.42 -3.19
C GLU A 117 -4.68 -13.83 -2.75
N VAL A 118 -4.32 -14.71 -3.69
CA VAL A 118 -3.90 -16.08 -3.39
C VAL A 118 -2.57 -16.10 -2.60
N LEU A 119 -1.58 -15.30 -2.98
CA LEU A 119 -0.32 -15.24 -2.23
C LEU A 119 -0.53 -14.71 -0.80
N ARG A 120 -1.37 -13.69 -0.60
CA ARG A 120 -1.71 -13.18 0.73
C ARG A 120 -2.37 -14.22 1.63
N ALA A 121 -3.28 -15.03 1.09
CA ALA A 121 -3.91 -16.09 1.85
C ALA A 121 -2.89 -17.13 2.38
N PHE A 122 -1.72 -17.23 1.76
CA PHE A 122 -0.62 -18.07 2.26
C PHE A 122 0.27 -17.39 3.30
N GLU A 123 0.14 -16.09 3.59
CA GLU A 123 0.93 -15.40 4.62
C GLU A 123 0.69 -15.96 6.02
N SER A 124 -0.53 -16.35 6.32
CA SER A 124 -0.91 -16.99 7.59
C SER A 124 -0.47 -18.45 7.70
N GLY A 125 0.14 -19.03 6.64
CA GLY A 125 0.38 -20.45 6.50
C GLY A 125 -0.84 -21.16 5.90
N GLY A 126 -0.79 -22.48 5.87
CA GLY A 126 -1.89 -23.28 5.35
C GLY A 126 -1.57 -24.04 4.07
N THR A 127 -2.44 -24.98 3.74
CA THR A 127 -2.36 -25.83 2.55
C THR A 127 -3.07 -25.15 1.36
N VAL A 128 -2.89 -25.73 0.19
CA VAL A 128 -3.65 -25.28 -1.00
C VAL A 128 -5.15 -25.46 -0.81
N GLU A 129 -5.54 -26.49 -0.10
CA GLU A 129 -6.93 -26.83 0.22
C GLU A 129 -7.54 -25.80 1.18
N ASP A 130 -6.79 -25.31 2.17
CA ASP A 130 -7.23 -24.25 3.09
C ASP A 130 -7.48 -22.95 2.35
N VAL A 131 -6.51 -22.51 1.52
CA VAL A 131 -6.65 -21.29 0.70
C VAL A 131 -7.77 -21.40 -0.33
N ALA A 132 -7.96 -22.59 -0.93
CA ALA A 132 -9.06 -22.83 -1.86
C ALA A 132 -10.43 -22.67 -1.16
N SER A 133 -10.54 -23.16 0.07
CA SER A 133 -11.76 -22.99 0.88
C SER A 133 -11.99 -21.53 1.27
N GLU A 134 -10.96 -20.82 1.74
CA GLU A 134 -11.03 -19.42 2.15
C GLU A 134 -11.47 -18.51 1.00
N LEU A 135 -10.87 -18.70 -0.19
CA LEU A 135 -11.12 -17.86 -1.36
C LEU A 135 -12.29 -18.36 -2.24
N MET A 136 -12.98 -19.43 -1.83
CA MET A 136 -14.05 -20.09 -2.60
C MET A 136 -13.60 -20.49 -4.02
N LEU A 137 -12.38 -21.03 -4.14
CA LEU A 137 -11.77 -21.50 -5.38
C LEU A 137 -11.58 -23.02 -5.36
N SER A 138 -11.31 -23.63 -6.54
CA SER A 138 -10.82 -25.00 -6.57
C SER A 138 -9.33 -25.06 -6.22
N ALA A 139 -8.90 -26.18 -5.62
CA ALA A 139 -7.46 -26.41 -5.37
C ALA A 139 -6.62 -26.35 -6.65
N GLY A 140 -7.16 -26.77 -7.78
CA GLY A 140 -6.52 -26.64 -9.11
C GLY A 140 -6.33 -25.18 -9.51
N THR A 141 -7.34 -24.35 -9.27
CA THR A 141 -7.28 -22.91 -9.55
C THR A 141 -6.22 -22.22 -8.70
N VAL A 142 -6.16 -22.55 -7.39
CA VAL A 142 -5.12 -22.02 -6.49
C VAL A 142 -3.73 -22.41 -6.97
N ARG A 143 -3.51 -23.69 -7.34
CA ARG A 143 -2.20 -24.15 -7.87
C ARG A 143 -1.81 -23.38 -9.13
N ASN A 144 -2.76 -23.12 -10.04
CA ASN A 144 -2.49 -22.35 -11.26
C ASN A 144 -2.08 -20.91 -10.94
N TYR A 145 -2.75 -20.21 -10.00
CA TYR A 145 -2.36 -18.88 -9.59
C TYR A 145 -0.98 -18.85 -8.91
N VAL A 146 -0.68 -19.83 -8.06
CA VAL A 146 0.65 -19.96 -7.44
C VAL A 146 1.73 -20.18 -8.49
N SER A 147 1.51 -21.08 -9.46
CA SER A 147 2.47 -21.33 -10.54
C SER A 147 2.71 -20.07 -11.39
N SER A 148 1.65 -19.39 -11.78
CA SER A 148 1.75 -18.13 -12.53
C SER A 148 2.47 -17.04 -11.74
N ALA A 149 2.20 -16.91 -10.43
CA ALA A 149 2.89 -15.96 -9.57
C ALA A 149 4.39 -16.30 -9.43
N MET A 150 4.74 -17.58 -9.31
CA MET A 150 6.14 -18.04 -9.27
C MET A 150 6.87 -17.70 -10.59
N ASP A 151 6.26 -17.93 -11.73
CA ASP A 151 6.83 -17.59 -13.02
C ASP A 151 7.09 -16.09 -13.16
N LYS A 152 6.12 -15.26 -12.77
CA LYS A 152 6.20 -13.79 -12.84
C LYS A 152 7.21 -13.18 -11.86
N THR A 153 7.40 -13.82 -10.72
CA THR A 153 8.37 -13.38 -9.70
C THR A 153 9.75 -14.03 -9.89
N HIS A 154 9.89 -14.90 -10.89
CA HIS A 154 11.09 -15.72 -11.12
C HIS A 154 11.48 -16.57 -9.90
N ALA A 155 10.51 -17.01 -9.13
CA ALA A 155 10.69 -17.79 -7.93
C ALA A 155 10.59 -19.30 -8.21
N HIS A 156 11.37 -20.08 -7.48
CA HIS A 156 11.35 -21.55 -7.59
C HIS A 156 10.39 -22.21 -6.62
N THR A 157 9.93 -21.47 -5.60
CA THR A 157 8.99 -21.95 -4.58
C THR A 157 7.93 -20.89 -4.28
N ARG A 158 6.77 -21.34 -3.77
CA ARG A 158 5.72 -20.45 -3.27
C ARG A 158 6.25 -19.50 -2.19
N ALA A 159 7.06 -20.01 -1.27
CA ALA A 159 7.65 -19.19 -0.20
C ALA A 159 8.57 -18.10 -0.75
N GLU A 160 9.32 -18.40 -1.78
CA GLU A 160 10.17 -17.43 -2.47
C GLU A 160 9.33 -16.39 -3.23
N ALA A 161 8.28 -16.81 -3.94
CA ALA A 161 7.36 -15.90 -4.60
C ALA A 161 6.69 -14.94 -3.61
N LEU A 162 6.24 -15.44 -2.46
CA LEU A 162 5.70 -14.65 -1.37
C LEU A 162 6.72 -13.64 -0.86
N LYS A 163 7.95 -14.07 -0.60
CA LYS A 163 9.04 -13.22 -0.14
C LYS A 163 9.35 -12.10 -1.14
N VAL A 164 9.52 -12.43 -2.42
CA VAL A 164 9.79 -11.45 -3.49
C VAL A 164 8.65 -10.44 -3.60
N ALA A 165 7.41 -10.89 -3.57
CA ALA A 165 6.25 -10.01 -3.65
C ALA A 165 6.14 -9.08 -2.44
N THR A 166 6.43 -9.58 -1.22
CA THR A 166 6.47 -8.78 0.00
C THR A 166 7.60 -7.75 -0.03
N GLU A 167 8.83 -8.15 -0.39
CA GLU A 167 9.99 -7.26 -0.43
C GLU A 167 9.85 -6.13 -1.44
N ASN A 168 9.12 -6.35 -2.54
CA ASN A 168 8.80 -5.34 -3.54
C ASN A 168 7.54 -4.53 -3.21
N GLY A 169 6.80 -4.86 -2.16
CA GLY A 169 5.56 -4.19 -1.77
C GLY A 169 4.40 -4.44 -2.75
N TRP A 170 4.40 -5.58 -3.41
CA TRP A 170 3.31 -6.00 -4.32
C TRP A 170 2.13 -6.66 -3.59
N LEU A 171 2.36 -7.09 -2.35
CA LEU A 171 1.34 -7.62 -1.43
C LEU A 171 0.84 -6.56 -0.47
#